data_ec09c8ea227a752c3869e9217569f151
#
_entry.id   ec09c8ea227a752c3869e9217569f151
#
_cell.length_a   1.000
_cell.length_b   1.000
_cell.length_c   1.000
_cell.angle_alpha   90.00
_cell.angle_beta   90.00
_cell.angle_gamma   90.00
#
_symmetry.space_group_name_H-M   'P 1'
#
loop_
_entity.id
_entity.type
_entity.pdbx_description
1 polymer ?
#
loop_
_entity_poly.entity_id
_entity_poly.type
_entity_poly.pdbx_seq_one_letter_code
_entity_poly.pdbx_strand_id
1 'polypeptide(L)'
;MTPKDTGFADMGQALHGMKPVELPFLSRLMRYEPDGDTPDAPALDDKEILARLIAAVVSRSINPDDLAAALLQRFGSLAATIGASLPDMEEATGGNSLLQVYFLLAHEAGIRLQRARLMRNNVLADKDQLYAYLRAMLAQELVEQVRVLFLDAHRCLLADEMQGRGTVDHTPVYPREVVRRALELKAVGLILVHNHPSGDPSPSQEDIAMTHRIAQAASLMGITVLDHVIVGGSRLVSLKEEGLF
;
A
#
# COMPACT_ATOMS: atom_id res chain seq x y z
N MET A 1 0.64 12.29 45.59
CA MET A 1 1.79 11.43 45.21
C MET A 1 1.67 11.18 43.71
N THR A 2 2.37 11.96 42.90
CA THR A 2 2.41 11.86 41.43
C THR A 2 3.49 10.87 41.03
N PRO A 3 3.28 9.98 40.05
CA PRO A 3 4.33 9.08 39.59
C PRO A 3 5.36 9.87 38.78
N LYS A 4 6.62 9.69 39.14
CA LYS A 4 7.78 10.27 38.46
C LYS A 4 7.98 9.62 37.10
N ASP A 5 8.04 10.47 36.12
CA ASP A 5 8.43 10.22 34.75
C ASP A 5 9.92 9.81 34.68
N THR A 6 10.22 8.51 34.53
CA THR A 6 11.60 8.00 34.50
C THR A 6 11.90 7.18 33.22
N GLY A 7 11.10 7.33 32.15
CA GLY A 7 11.22 6.49 30.94
C GLY A 7 12.16 7.00 29.84
N PHE A 8 12.45 8.30 29.76
CA PHE A 8 13.21 8.86 28.63
C PHE A 8 14.69 9.18 28.92
N ALA A 9 15.09 9.33 30.18
CA ALA A 9 16.47 9.65 30.55
C ALA A 9 17.43 8.45 30.44
N ASP A 10 16.93 7.22 30.51
CA ASP A 10 17.75 6.00 30.54
C ASP A 10 18.13 5.50 29.10
N MET A 11 17.37 5.87 28.08
CA MET A 11 17.71 5.55 26.69
C MET A 11 18.89 6.37 26.14
N GLY A 12 19.13 7.56 26.67
CA GLY A 12 20.25 8.42 26.27
C GLY A 12 21.61 7.87 26.72
N GLN A 13 21.69 7.16 27.84
CA GLN A 13 22.94 6.56 28.34
C GLN A 13 23.27 5.23 27.62
N ALA A 14 22.29 4.45 27.22
CA ALA A 14 22.52 3.20 26.49
C ALA A 14 23.10 3.43 25.07
N LEU A 15 22.83 4.58 24.47
CA LEU A 15 23.37 4.94 23.14
C LEU A 15 24.77 5.55 23.19
N HIS A 16 25.26 5.99 24.36
CA HIS A 16 26.57 6.66 24.50
C HIS A 16 27.77 5.70 24.44
N GLY A 17 27.55 4.40 24.48
CA GLY A 17 28.61 3.39 24.39
C GLY A 17 28.76 2.72 23.04
N MET A 18 27.84 2.93 22.11
CA MET A 18 27.95 2.41 20.74
C MET A 18 28.81 3.36 19.92
N LYS A 19 30.02 2.90 19.52
CA LYS A 19 30.78 3.59 18.48
C LYS A 19 29.86 3.80 17.28
N PRO A 20 29.79 5.02 16.72
CA PRO A 20 29.04 5.24 15.48
C PRO A 20 29.53 4.21 14.47
N VAL A 21 28.64 3.35 13.99
CA VAL A 21 28.93 2.55 12.82
C VAL A 21 29.05 3.58 11.70
N GLU A 22 30.30 3.90 11.34
CA GLU A 22 30.58 4.69 10.14
C GLU A 22 30.10 3.85 8.94
N LEU A 23 28.84 4.02 8.61
CA LEU A 23 28.30 3.55 7.36
C LEU A 23 28.56 4.66 6.34
N PRO A 24 29.49 4.48 5.39
CA PRO A 24 29.85 5.53 4.40
C PRO A 24 28.64 6.05 3.62
N PHE A 25 27.52 5.31 3.62
CA PHE A 25 26.29 5.69 2.97
C PHE A 25 25.38 6.60 3.82
N LEU A 26 25.50 6.61 5.16
CA LEU A 26 24.69 7.50 6.01
C LEU A 26 25.04 8.97 5.75
N SER A 27 26.29 9.28 5.39
CA SER A 27 26.69 10.64 5.02
C SER A 27 26.06 11.13 3.71
N ARG A 28 25.62 10.21 2.83
CA ARG A 28 24.86 10.54 1.62
C ARG A 28 23.35 10.61 1.88
N LEU A 29 22.80 9.76 2.77
CA LEU A 29 21.41 9.82 3.21
C LEU A 29 21.13 11.07 4.06
N MET A 30 22.08 11.48 4.91
CA MET A 30 21.95 12.68 5.76
C MET A 30 22.09 14.00 4.96
N ARG A 31 22.48 13.96 3.68
CA ARG A 31 22.46 15.15 2.80
C ARG A 31 21.13 15.33 2.05
N TYR A 32 20.14 14.50 2.32
CA TYR A 32 18.78 14.77 1.87
C TYR A 32 18.14 15.77 2.84
N GLU A 33 18.38 17.05 2.61
CA GLU A 33 17.59 18.14 3.20
C GLU A 33 16.35 18.32 2.32
N PRO A 34 15.13 18.10 2.87
CA PRO A 34 13.89 18.27 2.10
C PRO A 34 13.53 19.73 1.80
N ASP A 35 14.31 20.69 2.27
CA ASP A 35 14.10 22.11 2.08
C ASP A 35 15.07 22.67 1.01
N GLY A 36 14.63 22.65 -0.19
CA GLY A 36 14.53 23.59 -1.30
C GLY A 36 15.72 24.43 -1.76
N ASP A 37 16.99 24.23 -1.36
CA ASP A 37 18.07 25.11 -1.80
C ASP A 37 19.37 24.43 -2.27
N THR A 38 19.35 23.14 -2.57
CA THR A 38 20.44 22.50 -3.34
C THR A 38 19.89 21.98 -4.67
N PRO A 39 20.10 22.70 -5.77
CA PRO A 39 19.48 22.40 -7.06
C PRO A 39 19.95 21.14 -7.79
N ASP A 40 20.86 20.33 -7.28
CA ASP A 40 21.48 19.26 -8.10
C ASP A 40 21.93 17.99 -7.35
N ALA A 41 21.20 17.53 -6.34
CA ALA A 41 21.39 16.14 -5.95
C ALA A 41 20.53 15.27 -6.88
N PRO A 42 21.10 14.44 -7.78
CA PRO A 42 20.31 13.58 -8.64
C PRO A 42 19.46 12.67 -7.77
N ALA A 43 18.16 12.60 -8.07
CA ALA A 43 17.25 11.65 -7.43
C ALA A 43 17.85 10.25 -7.58
N LEU A 44 17.87 9.48 -6.47
CA LEU A 44 18.35 8.10 -6.49
C LEU A 44 17.45 7.29 -7.41
N ASP A 45 18.04 6.48 -8.26
CA ASP A 45 17.27 5.53 -9.07
C ASP A 45 16.80 4.32 -8.24
N ASP A 46 15.87 3.53 -8.80
CA ASP A 46 15.31 2.35 -8.16
C ASP A 46 16.38 1.35 -7.71
N LYS A 47 17.45 1.19 -8.51
CA LYS A 47 18.55 0.29 -8.21
C LYS A 47 19.37 0.78 -7.02
N GLU A 48 19.68 2.05 -6.98
CA GLU A 48 20.44 2.65 -5.87
C GLU A 48 19.67 2.57 -4.55
N ILE A 49 18.35 2.85 -4.58
CA ILE A 49 17.48 2.73 -3.41
C ILE A 49 17.46 1.28 -2.94
N LEU A 50 17.21 0.34 -3.86
CA LEU A 50 17.12 -1.08 -3.53
C LEU A 50 18.44 -1.63 -2.99
N ALA A 51 19.58 -1.28 -3.62
CA ALA A 51 20.90 -1.69 -3.15
C ALA A 51 21.17 -1.19 -1.72
N ARG A 52 20.76 0.04 -1.38
CA ARG A 52 20.91 0.58 -0.02
C ARG A 52 20.01 -0.12 0.99
N LEU A 53 18.77 -0.43 0.62
CA LEU A 53 17.86 -1.21 1.46
C LEU A 53 18.46 -2.61 1.74
N ILE A 54 19.00 -3.25 0.72
CA ILE A 54 19.67 -4.55 0.84
C ILE A 54 20.91 -4.45 1.73
N ALA A 55 21.79 -3.46 1.49
CA ALA A 55 23.02 -3.27 2.25
C ALA A 55 22.81 -3.05 3.75
N ALA A 56 21.64 -2.54 4.15
CA ALA A 56 21.29 -2.35 5.56
C ALA A 56 21.07 -3.67 6.31
N VAL A 57 20.81 -4.77 5.59
CA VAL A 57 20.31 -6.01 6.18
C VAL A 57 21.21 -7.21 5.88
N VAL A 58 21.85 -7.26 4.69
CA VAL A 58 22.64 -8.42 4.29
C VAL A 58 24.07 -8.39 4.85
N SER A 59 24.66 -9.57 4.97
CA SER A 59 26.05 -9.72 5.36
C SER A 59 26.99 -9.21 4.27
N ARG A 60 28.24 -8.93 4.62
CA ARG A 60 29.29 -8.46 3.69
C ARG A 60 29.63 -9.44 2.56
N SER A 61 29.16 -10.68 2.65
CA SER A 61 29.35 -11.71 1.63
C SER A 61 28.45 -11.56 0.40
N ILE A 62 27.40 -10.76 0.51
CA ILE A 62 26.45 -10.50 -0.59
C ILE A 62 26.73 -9.10 -1.13
N ASN A 63 26.92 -8.98 -2.44
CA ASN A 63 27.02 -7.69 -3.10
C ASN A 63 25.61 -7.09 -3.25
N PRO A 64 25.29 -5.94 -2.61
CA PRO A 64 23.95 -5.37 -2.67
C PRO A 64 23.57 -4.89 -4.07
N ASP A 65 24.52 -4.39 -4.85
CA ASP A 65 24.27 -3.86 -6.20
C ASP A 65 23.91 -4.99 -7.19
N ASP A 66 24.58 -6.15 -7.05
CA ASP A 66 24.30 -7.32 -7.89
C ASP A 66 22.93 -7.91 -7.55
N LEU A 67 22.60 -8.01 -6.25
CA LEU A 67 21.30 -8.50 -5.81
C LEU A 67 20.18 -7.54 -6.20
N ALA A 68 20.39 -6.22 -6.06
CA ALA A 68 19.41 -5.23 -6.50
C ALA A 68 19.15 -5.32 -8.00
N ALA A 69 20.19 -5.46 -8.81
CA ALA A 69 20.04 -5.63 -10.26
C ALA A 69 19.26 -6.90 -10.62
N ALA A 70 19.54 -8.02 -9.96
CA ALA A 70 18.83 -9.29 -10.18
C ALA A 70 17.35 -9.20 -9.78
N LEU A 71 17.05 -8.57 -8.65
CA LEU A 71 15.67 -8.38 -8.19
C LEU A 71 14.88 -7.46 -9.13
N LEU A 72 15.47 -6.35 -9.57
CA LEU A 72 14.83 -5.45 -10.54
C LEU A 72 14.63 -6.12 -11.90
N GLN A 73 15.57 -6.95 -12.34
CA GLN A 73 15.41 -7.75 -13.56
C GLN A 73 14.23 -8.72 -13.45
N ARG A 74 14.03 -9.34 -12.27
CA ARG A 74 12.95 -10.30 -12.02
C ARG A 74 11.58 -9.62 -11.88
N PHE A 75 11.50 -8.54 -11.09
CA PHE A 75 10.24 -7.91 -10.70
C PHE A 75 9.89 -6.62 -11.46
N GLY A 76 10.85 -6.04 -12.17
CA GLY A 76 10.66 -4.91 -13.08
C GLY A 76 10.78 -3.52 -12.45
N SER A 77 10.50 -3.34 -11.15
CA SER A 77 10.59 -2.05 -10.45
C SER A 77 10.84 -2.21 -8.95
N LEU A 78 11.25 -1.14 -8.28
CA LEU A 78 11.39 -1.09 -6.82
C LEU A 78 10.08 -1.44 -6.12
N ALA A 79 8.96 -0.84 -6.57
CA ALA A 79 7.66 -1.08 -5.97
C ALA A 79 7.21 -2.54 -6.11
N ALA A 80 7.40 -3.15 -7.30
CA ALA A 80 7.09 -4.55 -7.53
C ALA A 80 8.02 -5.50 -6.74
N THR A 81 9.28 -5.12 -6.56
CA THR A 81 10.24 -5.89 -5.75
C THR A 81 9.84 -5.87 -4.27
N ILE A 82 9.59 -4.70 -3.71
CA ILE A 82 9.22 -4.56 -2.29
C ILE A 82 7.85 -5.19 -2.00
N GLY A 83 6.91 -5.13 -2.97
CA GLY A 83 5.58 -5.72 -2.86
C GLY A 83 5.47 -7.16 -3.32
N ALA A 84 6.57 -7.82 -3.70
CA ALA A 84 6.55 -9.20 -4.18
C ALA A 84 6.02 -10.17 -3.10
N SER A 85 5.38 -11.26 -3.54
CA SER A 85 4.88 -12.28 -2.63
C SER A 85 6.02 -12.93 -1.82
N LEU A 86 5.73 -13.41 -0.61
CA LEU A 86 6.75 -14.09 0.20
C LEU A 86 7.38 -15.27 -0.53
N PRO A 87 6.64 -16.17 -1.23
CA PRO A 87 7.24 -17.27 -1.98
C PRO A 87 8.18 -16.78 -3.09
N ASP A 88 7.78 -15.77 -3.87
CA ASP A 88 8.61 -15.21 -4.94
C ASP A 88 9.89 -14.57 -4.39
N MET A 89 9.76 -13.88 -3.27
CA MET A 89 10.89 -13.23 -2.59
C MET A 89 11.82 -14.27 -1.98
N GLU A 90 11.30 -15.36 -1.40
CA GLU A 90 12.09 -16.47 -0.86
C GLU A 90 12.95 -17.09 -1.95
N GLU A 91 12.36 -17.40 -3.10
CA GLU A 91 13.07 -17.93 -4.25
C GLU A 91 14.13 -16.94 -4.76
N ALA A 92 13.79 -15.65 -4.89
CA ALA A 92 14.68 -14.63 -5.44
C ALA A 92 15.87 -14.28 -4.52
N THR A 93 15.71 -14.42 -3.20
CA THR A 93 16.73 -14.05 -2.20
C THR A 93 17.48 -15.27 -1.61
N GLY A 94 17.18 -16.48 -2.09
CA GLY A 94 17.75 -17.71 -1.53
C GLY A 94 17.35 -17.95 -0.07
N GLY A 95 16.16 -17.55 0.32
CA GLY A 95 15.61 -17.78 1.66
C GLY A 95 16.13 -16.81 2.74
N ASN A 96 16.64 -15.63 2.37
CA ASN A 96 17.08 -14.63 3.35
C ASN A 96 15.86 -14.02 4.08
N SER A 97 15.46 -14.64 5.18
CA SER A 97 14.27 -14.25 5.96
C SER A 97 14.34 -12.82 6.51
N LEU A 98 15.53 -12.33 6.86
CA LEU A 98 15.70 -10.97 7.37
C LEU A 98 15.41 -9.92 6.29
N LEU A 99 15.90 -10.16 5.06
CA LEU A 99 15.63 -9.29 3.93
C LEU A 99 14.13 -9.30 3.56
N GLN A 100 13.49 -10.47 3.62
CA GLN A 100 12.05 -10.61 3.38
C GLN A 100 11.23 -9.80 4.38
N VAL A 101 11.53 -9.92 5.69
CA VAL A 101 10.85 -9.12 6.74
C VAL A 101 11.08 -7.63 6.53
N TYR A 102 12.30 -7.25 6.14
CA TYR A 102 12.62 -5.84 5.91
C TYR A 102 11.83 -5.25 4.73
N PHE A 103 11.70 -5.97 3.63
CA PHE A 103 10.89 -5.53 2.49
C PHE A 103 9.40 -5.49 2.83
N LEU A 104 8.90 -6.49 3.58
CA LEU A 104 7.52 -6.48 4.06
C LEU A 104 7.22 -5.24 4.92
N LEU A 105 8.12 -4.87 5.83
CA LEU A 105 7.97 -3.67 6.65
C LEU A 105 8.05 -2.38 5.82
N ALA A 106 8.95 -2.32 4.84
CA ALA A 106 9.04 -1.19 3.92
C ALA A 106 7.77 -1.02 3.08
N HIS A 107 7.21 -2.13 2.58
CA HIS A 107 5.95 -2.17 1.85
C HIS A 107 4.79 -1.66 2.72
N GLU A 108 4.63 -2.21 3.92
CA GLU A 108 3.58 -1.82 4.86
C GLU A 108 3.69 -0.33 5.26
N ALA A 109 4.91 0.17 5.48
CA ALA A 109 5.14 1.59 5.74
C ALA A 109 4.71 2.46 4.55
N GLY A 110 5.03 2.03 3.32
CA GLY A 110 4.61 2.69 2.08
C GLY A 110 3.09 2.78 1.95
N ILE A 111 2.39 1.67 2.19
CA ILE A 111 0.91 1.63 2.19
C ILE A 111 0.34 2.61 3.21
N ARG A 112 0.85 2.62 4.44
CA ARG A 112 0.37 3.52 5.50
C ARG A 112 0.60 4.99 5.17
N LEU A 113 1.73 5.33 4.58
CA LEU A 113 2.02 6.70 4.13
C LEU A 113 1.05 7.15 3.04
N GLN A 114 0.77 6.30 2.05
CA GLN A 114 -0.21 6.60 1.00
C GLN A 114 -1.62 6.73 1.58
N ARG A 115 -2.04 5.81 2.46
CA ARG A 115 -3.32 5.89 3.17
C ARG A 115 -3.48 7.19 3.94
N ALA A 116 -2.43 7.64 4.65
CA ALA A 116 -2.47 8.89 5.40
C ALA A 116 -2.69 10.12 4.50
N ARG A 117 -2.23 10.09 3.25
CA ARG A 117 -2.51 11.15 2.27
C ARG A 117 -3.97 11.13 1.83
N LEU A 118 -4.55 9.95 1.58
CA LEU A 118 -5.97 9.80 1.21
C LEU A 118 -6.91 10.25 2.34
N MET A 119 -6.49 10.13 3.61
CA MET A 119 -7.26 10.63 4.75
C MET A 119 -7.27 12.16 4.87
N ARG A 120 -6.38 12.86 4.20
CA ARG A 120 -6.25 14.32 4.26
C ARG A 120 -6.71 15.03 3.00
N ASN A 121 -6.74 14.33 1.90
CA ASN A 121 -7.01 14.88 0.58
C ASN A 121 -8.26 14.26 -0.04
N ASN A 122 -8.91 15.01 -0.93
CA ASN A 122 -10.00 14.47 -1.75
C ASN A 122 -9.44 13.36 -2.67
N VAL A 123 -9.86 12.13 -2.44
CA VAL A 123 -9.36 10.94 -3.17
C VAL A 123 -9.72 10.96 -4.66
N LEU A 124 -10.73 11.74 -5.06
CA LEU A 124 -11.14 11.86 -6.46
C LEU A 124 -10.39 12.98 -7.20
N ALA A 125 -9.69 13.86 -6.47
CA ALA A 125 -8.91 14.95 -7.08
C ALA A 125 -7.59 14.44 -7.67
N ASP A 126 -7.06 13.34 -7.12
CA ASP A 126 -5.83 12.70 -7.58
C ASP A 126 -6.05 11.18 -7.68
N LYS A 127 -6.56 10.76 -8.84
CA LYS A 127 -6.82 9.33 -9.10
C LYS A 127 -5.53 8.51 -9.15
N ASP A 128 -4.43 9.09 -9.60
CA ASP A 128 -3.14 8.39 -9.67
C ASP A 128 -2.66 8.00 -8.27
N GLN A 129 -2.87 8.88 -7.28
CA GLN A 129 -2.56 8.59 -5.88
C GLN A 129 -3.47 7.48 -5.33
N LEU A 130 -4.77 7.52 -5.62
CA LEU A 130 -5.69 6.44 -5.24
C LEU A 130 -5.27 5.12 -5.87
N TYR A 131 -5.00 5.11 -7.18
CA TYR A 131 -4.63 3.91 -7.92
C TYR A 131 -3.27 3.35 -7.47
N ALA A 132 -2.31 4.21 -7.13
CA ALA A 132 -1.04 3.79 -6.54
C ALA A 132 -1.24 3.08 -5.19
N TYR A 133 -2.11 3.62 -4.33
CA TYR A 133 -2.49 3.00 -3.08
C TYR A 133 -3.14 1.63 -3.28
N LEU A 134 -4.13 1.55 -4.18
CA LEU A 134 -4.85 0.30 -4.44
C LEU A 134 -3.94 -0.78 -5.03
N ARG A 135 -3.03 -0.40 -5.94
CA ARG A 135 -2.01 -1.33 -6.47
C ARG A 135 -1.08 -1.84 -5.37
N ALA A 136 -0.55 -0.93 -4.55
CA ALA A 136 0.35 -1.32 -3.46
C ALA A 136 -0.30 -2.31 -2.51
N MET A 137 -1.60 -2.15 -2.27
CA MET A 137 -2.33 -2.96 -1.30
C MET A 137 -2.83 -4.30 -1.87
N LEU A 138 -3.20 -4.35 -3.16
CA LEU A 138 -3.97 -5.46 -3.71
C LEU A 138 -3.30 -6.22 -4.87
N ALA A 139 -2.30 -5.61 -5.53
CA ALA A 139 -1.76 -6.20 -6.77
C ALA A 139 -1.10 -7.58 -6.58
N GLN A 140 -0.62 -7.87 -5.39
CA GLN A 140 0.07 -9.13 -5.05
C GLN A 140 -0.78 -10.09 -4.19
N GLU A 141 -2.04 -9.73 -3.93
CA GLU A 141 -2.95 -10.59 -3.17
C GLU A 141 -3.36 -11.80 -3.99
N LEU A 142 -3.07 -12.99 -3.47
CA LEU A 142 -3.33 -14.28 -4.12
C LEU A 142 -4.77 -14.76 -3.98
N VAL A 143 -5.54 -14.10 -3.13
CA VAL A 143 -6.95 -14.40 -2.86
C VAL A 143 -7.77 -13.18 -3.19
N GLU A 144 -8.88 -13.39 -3.88
CA GLU A 144 -9.83 -12.31 -4.15
C GLU A 144 -10.40 -11.75 -2.85
N GLN A 145 -10.37 -10.44 -2.71
CA GLN A 145 -10.96 -9.74 -1.58
C GLN A 145 -11.69 -8.49 -2.09
N VAL A 146 -12.85 -8.25 -1.52
CA VAL A 146 -13.62 -7.02 -1.76
C VAL A 146 -13.45 -6.10 -0.57
N ARG A 147 -13.09 -4.86 -0.86
CA ARG A 147 -12.91 -3.78 0.10
C ARG A 147 -13.83 -2.62 -0.22
N VAL A 148 -14.12 -1.82 0.80
CA VAL A 148 -14.86 -0.58 0.65
C VAL A 148 -14.07 0.56 1.27
N LEU A 149 -13.83 1.59 0.48
CA LEU A 149 -13.32 2.86 0.94
C LEU A 149 -14.51 3.74 1.31
N PHE A 150 -14.60 4.11 2.58
CA PHE A 150 -15.65 4.98 3.11
C PHE A 150 -15.13 6.42 3.13
N LEU A 151 -15.91 7.33 2.55
CA LEU A 151 -15.49 8.71 2.34
C LEU A 151 -16.45 9.69 3.04
N ASP A 152 -15.86 10.79 3.55
CA ASP A 152 -16.63 11.90 4.11
C ASP A 152 -17.21 12.83 3.02
N ALA A 153 -17.85 13.93 3.45
CA ALA A 153 -18.44 14.92 2.54
C ALA A 153 -17.38 15.66 1.69
N HIS A 154 -16.13 15.70 2.12
CA HIS A 154 -15.01 16.29 1.38
C HIS A 154 -14.30 15.28 0.47
N ARG A 155 -14.82 14.05 0.42
CA ARG A 155 -14.21 12.92 -0.31
C ARG A 155 -12.86 12.49 0.26
N CYS A 156 -12.58 12.75 1.54
CA CYS A 156 -11.45 12.22 2.26
C CYS A 156 -11.75 10.83 2.79
N LEU A 157 -10.73 9.97 2.85
CA LEU A 157 -10.87 8.60 3.34
C LEU A 157 -11.13 8.60 4.86
N LEU A 158 -12.26 8.04 5.29
CA LEU A 158 -12.58 7.75 6.69
C LEU A 158 -12.03 6.38 7.11
N ALA A 159 -12.31 5.37 6.30
CA ALA A 159 -11.87 4.01 6.54
C ALA A 159 -11.72 3.25 5.21
N ASP A 160 -10.83 2.28 5.21
CA ASP A 160 -10.68 1.26 4.19
C ASP A 160 -10.82 -0.10 4.88
N GLU A 161 -11.88 -0.81 4.56
CA GLU A 161 -12.24 -2.05 5.25
C GLU A 161 -12.54 -3.18 4.26
N MET A 162 -11.98 -4.34 4.55
CA MET A 162 -12.31 -5.57 3.83
C MET A 162 -13.73 -6.01 4.22
N GLN A 163 -14.57 -6.21 3.23
CA GLN A 163 -15.96 -6.66 3.41
C GLN A 163 -16.16 -8.14 3.11
N GLY A 164 -15.26 -8.70 2.33
CA GLY A 164 -15.28 -10.12 2.00
C GLY A 164 -13.91 -10.59 1.53
N ARG A 165 -13.59 -11.85 1.83
CA ARG A 165 -12.44 -12.56 1.30
C ARG A 165 -12.95 -13.89 0.76
N GLY A 166 -12.78 -14.10 -0.54
CA GLY A 166 -13.31 -15.26 -1.24
C GLY A 166 -12.41 -16.48 -1.21
N THR A 167 -12.96 -17.59 -1.70
CA THR A 167 -12.24 -18.63 -2.40
C THR A 167 -12.15 -18.22 -3.87
N VAL A 168 -11.42 -18.97 -4.70
CA VAL A 168 -10.99 -18.59 -6.05
C VAL A 168 -12.07 -17.99 -6.97
N ASP A 169 -13.37 -18.19 -6.70
CA ASP A 169 -14.46 -17.84 -7.63
C ASP A 169 -15.59 -16.97 -7.05
N HIS A 170 -15.62 -16.63 -5.77
CA HIS A 170 -16.73 -15.85 -5.22
C HIS A 170 -16.45 -15.23 -3.85
N THR A 171 -16.67 -13.91 -3.75
CA THR A 171 -16.57 -13.18 -2.47
C THR A 171 -17.92 -12.55 -2.13
N PRO A 172 -18.71 -13.13 -1.23
CA PRO A 172 -20.02 -12.59 -0.89
C PRO A 172 -19.89 -11.25 -0.16
N VAL A 173 -20.46 -10.20 -0.74
CA VAL A 173 -20.61 -8.89 -0.10
C VAL A 173 -22.09 -8.61 0.11
N TYR A 174 -22.45 -8.29 1.34
CA TYR A 174 -23.83 -8.01 1.71
C TYR A 174 -24.10 -6.50 1.74
N PRO A 175 -24.95 -5.95 0.84
CA PRO A 175 -25.23 -4.51 0.79
C PRO A 175 -25.66 -3.93 2.14
N ARG A 176 -26.44 -4.67 2.93
CA ARG A 176 -26.88 -4.22 4.27
C ARG A 176 -25.70 -3.97 5.22
N GLU A 177 -24.63 -4.78 5.16
CA GLU A 177 -23.46 -4.62 6.03
C GLU A 177 -22.63 -3.42 5.60
N VAL A 178 -22.45 -3.23 4.27
CA VAL A 178 -21.77 -2.06 3.71
C VAL A 178 -22.49 -0.77 4.12
N VAL A 179 -23.83 -0.73 3.96
CA VAL A 179 -24.65 0.44 4.32
C VAL A 179 -24.63 0.67 5.83
N ARG A 180 -24.79 -0.37 6.65
CA ARG A 180 -24.69 -0.27 8.10
C ARG A 180 -23.36 0.36 8.51
N ARG A 181 -22.25 -0.15 7.95
CA ARG A 181 -20.94 0.36 8.27
C ARG A 181 -20.72 1.79 7.79
N ALA A 182 -21.24 2.15 6.63
CA ALA A 182 -21.19 3.53 6.13
C ALA A 182 -21.92 4.51 7.07
N LEU A 183 -23.08 4.12 7.59
CA LEU A 183 -23.83 4.93 8.56
C LEU A 183 -23.08 5.11 9.89
N GLU A 184 -22.47 4.04 10.41
CA GLU A 184 -21.63 4.09 11.62
C GLU A 184 -20.46 5.06 11.47
N LEU A 185 -19.81 5.06 10.30
CA LEU A 185 -18.69 5.93 9.97
C LEU A 185 -19.12 7.35 9.55
N LYS A 186 -20.44 7.58 9.39
CA LYS A 186 -21.00 8.82 8.81
C LYS A 186 -20.44 9.10 7.41
N ALA A 187 -20.14 8.05 6.67
CA ALA A 187 -19.71 8.17 5.29
C ALA A 187 -20.86 8.59 4.38
N VAL A 188 -20.55 9.43 3.40
CA VAL A 188 -21.51 9.88 2.37
C VAL A 188 -21.12 9.41 0.98
N GLY A 189 -19.90 8.89 0.82
CA GLY A 189 -19.41 8.33 -0.42
C GLY A 189 -18.71 6.99 -0.20
N LEU A 190 -18.81 6.10 -1.18
CA LEU A 190 -18.18 4.79 -1.20
C LEU A 190 -17.40 4.60 -2.49
N ILE A 191 -16.22 3.99 -2.41
CA ILE A 191 -15.55 3.37 -3.55
C ILE A 191 -15.43 1.89 -3.24
N LEU A 192 -15.99 1.05 -4.10
CA LEU A 192 -15.80 -0.39 -4.03
C LEU A 192 -14.48 -0.75 -4.70
N VAL A 193 -13.78 -1.71 -4.15
CA VAL A 193 -12.51 -2.18 -4.72
C VAL A 193 -12.41 -3.69 -4.54
N HIS A 194 -11.99 -4.39 -5.58
CA HIS A 194 -11.56 -5.78 -5.42
C HIS A 194 -10.39 -6.12 -6.35
N ASN A 195 -9.68 -7.19 -6.03
CA ASN A 195 -8.59 -7.68 -6.86
C ASN A 195 -8.98 -8.95 -7.59
N HIS A 196 -8.47 -9.10 -8.81
CA HIS A 196 -8.47 -10.34 -9.56
C HIS A 196 -7.08 -11.00 -9.49
N PRO A 197 -6.91 -12.11 -8.77
CA PRO A 197 -5.63 -12.82 -8.69
C PRO A 197 -5.12 -13.33 -10.04
N SER A 198 -6.01 -13.48 -11.03
CA SER A 198 -5.64 -13.83 -12.41
C SER A 198 -4.78 -12.76 -13.10
N GLY A 199 -4.75 -11.52 -12.59
CA GLY A 199 -4.09 -10.39 -13.21
C GLY A 199 -4.90 -9.70 -14.31
N ASP A 200 -6.09 -10.20 -14.65
CA ASP A 200 -7.01 -9.55 -15.60
C ASP A 200 -8.08 -8.73 -14.84
N PRO A 201 -8.06 -7.37 -14.93
CA PRO A 201 -9.03 -6.52 -14.23
C PRO A 201 -10.38 -6.39 -14.94
N SER A 202 -10.65 -7.20 -15.99
CA SER A 202 -11.91 -7.15 -16.70
C SER A 202 -13.09 -7.49 -15.77
N PRO A 203 -14.13 -6.61 -15.66
CA PRO A 203 -15.24 -6.84 -14.76
C PRO A 203 -16.12 -8.00 -15.23
N SER A 204 -16.52 -8.83 -14.29
CA SER A 204 -17.55 -9.87 -14.53
C SER A 204 -18.96 -9.27 -14.46
N GLN A 205 -19.94 -10.02 -14.95
CA GLN A 205 -21.36 -9.65 -14.79
C GLN A 205 -21.79 -9.61 -13.32
N GLU A 206 -21.18 -10.43 -12.48
CA GLU A 206 -21.42 -10.43 -11.03
C GLU A 206 -20.87 -9.18 -10.34
N ASP A 207 -19.73 -8.69 -10.75
CA ASP A 207 -19.14 -7.43 -10.24
C ASP A 207 -20.06 -6.25 -10.54
N ILE A 208 -20.55 -6.17 -11.77
CA ILE A 208 -21.49 -5.14 -12.20
C ILE A 208 -22.80 -5.25 -11.39
N ALA A 209 -23.36 -6.45 -11.29
CA ALA A 209 -24.59 -6.68 -10.54
C ALA A 209 -24.43 -6.40 -9.03
N MET A 210 -23.29 -6.77 -8.43
CA MET A 210 -22.97 -6.44 -7.04
C MET A 210 -22.90 -4.93 -6.84
N THR A 211 -22.23 -4.22 -7.74
CA THR A 211 -22.11 -2.76 -7.70
C THR A 211 -23.49 -2.10 -7.71
N HIS A 212 -24.36 -2.50 -8.62
CA HIS A 212 -25.71 -1.97 -8.70
C HIS A 212 -26.52 -2.24 -7.42
N ARG A 213 -26.45 -3.46 -6.85
CA ARG A 213 -27.15 -3.79 -5.61
C ARG A 213 -26.68 -2.91 -4.44
N ILE A 214 -25.36 -2.70 -4.32
CA ILE A 214 -24.81 -1.85 -3.26
C ILE A 214 -25.19 -0.39 -3.50
N ALA A 215 -25.06 0.11 -4.74
CA ALA A 215 -25.43 1.48 -5.09
C ALA A 215 -26.90 1.78 -4.81
N GLN A 216 -27.80 0.87 -5.16
CA GLN A 216 -29.24 0.99 -4.87
C GLN A 216 -29.52 1.05 -3.37
N ALA A 217 -28.93 0.13 -2.58
CA ALA A 217 -29.13 0.11 -1.13
C ALA A 217 -28.54 1.36 -0.45
N ALA A 218 -27.37 1.83 -0.87
CA ALA A 218 -26.71 3.00 -0.34
C ALA A 218 -27.48 4.29 -0.65
N SER A 219 -28.01 4.43 -1.87
CA SER A 219 -28.73 5.63 -2.32
C SER A 219 -29.98 5.92 -1.50
N LEU A 220 -30.68 4.88 -1.02
CA LEU A 220 -31.84 5.02 -0.12
C LEU A 220 -31.50 5.67 1.21
N MET A 221 -30.23 5.62 1.61
CA MET A 221 -29.70 6.23 2.84
C MET A 221 -28.89 7.51 2.58
N GLY A 222 -28.98 8.08 1.37
CA GLY A 222 -28.25 9.27 0.99
C GLY A 222 -26.75 9.07 0.82
N ILE A 223 -26.29 7.82 0.66
CA ILE A 223 -24.90 7.46 0.44
C ILE A 223 -24.67 7.14 -1.04
N THR A 224 -23.61 7.68 -1.64
CA THR A 224 -23.33 7.53 -3.06
C THR A 224 -22.18 6.55 -3.28
N VAL A 225 -22.37 5.53 -4.11
CA VAL A 225 -21.25 4.77 -4.68
C VAL A 225 -20.61 5.61 -5.78
N LEU A 226 -19.36 5.98 -5.60
CA LEU A 226 -18.63 6.91 -6.45
C LEU A 226 -17.88 6.23 -7.56
N ASP A 227 -17.39 5.01 -7.29
CA ASP A 227 -16.70 4.17 -8.24
C ASP A 227 -16.67 2.72 -7.75
N HIS A 228 -16.34 1.81 -8.66
CA HIS A 228 -15.88 0.47 -8.37
C HIS A 228 -14.62 0.20 -9.18
N VAL A 229 -13.51 -0.06 -8.49
CA VAL A 229 -12.19 -0.25 -9.10
C VAL A 229 -11.75 -1.70 -8.95
N ILE A 230 -11.40 -2.33 -10.05
CA ILE A 230 -10.86 -3.70 -10.09
C ILE A 230 -9.36 -3.64 -10.32
N VAL A 231 -8.59 -4.34 -9.46
CA VAL A 231 -7.14 -4.42 -9.52
C VAL A 231 -6.72 -5.78 -10.07
N GLY A 232 -6.09 -5.79 -11.25
CA GLY A 232 -5.51 -6.99 -11.86
C GLY A 232 -4.01 -6.82 -12.07
N GLY A 233 -3.20 -7.28 -11.11
CA GLY A 233 -1.75 -7.05 -11.14
C GLY A 233 -1.40 -5.56 -11.20
N SER A 234 -0.69 -5.13 -12.23
CA SER A 234 -0.32 -3.71 -12.43
C SER A 234 -1.44 -2.85 -13.05
N ARG A 235 -2.51 -3.46 -13.57
CA ARG A 235 -3.62 -2.79 -14.26
C ARG A 235 -4.80 -2.57 -13.31
N LEU A 236 -5.56 -1.50 -13.58
CA LEU A 236 -6.83 -1.22 -12.89
C LEU A 236 -7.89 -0.87 -13.92
N VAL A 237 -9.14 -1.19 -13.58
CA VAL A 237 -10.33 -0.81 -14.34
C VAL A 237 -11.31 -0.14 -13.38
N SER A 238 -11.83 1.02 -13.77
CA SER A 238 -12.93 1.72 -13.10
C SER A 238 -14.21 1.41 -13.85
N LEU A 239 -15.18 0.80 -13.18
CA LEU A 239 -16.49 0.51 -13.77
C LEU A 239 -17.23 1.80 -14.16
N LYS A 240 -17.00 2.88 -13.42
CA LYS A 240 -17.57 4.19 -13.71
C LYS A 240 -17.01 4.78 -15.02
N GLU A 241 -15.70 4.69 -15.22
CA GLU A 241 -15.05 5.18 -16.46
C GLU A 241 -15.47 4.37 -17.67
N GLU A 242 -15.70 3.06 -17.48
CA GLU A 242 -16.25 2.18 -18.51
C GLU A 242 -17.77 2.36 -18.74
N GLY A 243 -18.44 3.18 -17.94
CA GLY A 243 -19.88 3.42 -18.05
C GLY A 243 -20.74 2.21 -17.70
N LEU A 244 -20.26 1.33 -16.80
CA LEU A 244 -20.90 0.07 -16.44
C LEU A 244 -21.85 0.18 -15.24
N PHE A 245 -21.90 1.35 -14.57
CA PHE A 245 -22.89 1.62 -13.53
C PHE A 245 -23.12 3.13 -13.32
#